data_21e95b834df86de232dde1fee0442dc7
#
_entry.id   21e95b834df86de232dde1fee0442dc7
#
_cell.length_a   1.000
_cell.length_b   1.000
_cell.length_c   1.000
_cell.angle_alpha   90.00
_cell.angle_beta   90.00
_cell.angle_gamma   90.00
#
_symmetry.space_group_name_H-M   'P 1'
#
loop_
_entity.id
_entity.type
_entity.pdbx_description
1 polymer ?
#
loop_
_entity_poly.entity_id
_entity_poly.type
_entity_poly.pdbx_seq_one_letter_code
_entity_poly.pdbx_strand_id
1 'polypeptide(L)'
;MKEGCKKYIPFKPVELELRTWPCNKIERAPTWCSVDLRDGNQALIDPMNLPEKLEMFKTLSAIGIKEIEVGFPSASETEYEILRALIDGGYIPDDVKIQVLVQSREHLIRKTFEAIKGAKNVIFHFYNSTSTLQRKVVFHTDKRGVTDIAVNAAKLIKQLGDEAKADGTNIIYEYSPESFMGTETDFAADICAAVMDALGADENNKVILNLPSTVESSTPNLFADQIEYFCRCLPHRENAIISLHPHNDRGTAVAAAELGMLAGAERIEGTLFGNGERTGNVDLITLALNLYTQGIDPELDLHDINAIKDIYERTTHMHVEPRHPYSGELVFTAFSGSHQDAINKGEQYMKDHGGDYWEVPYLPIDPSDLGREYEPIIRINSQSGKGGAAFVMANNFGYNLPKAMHPEFGRAVKHYCDEVGREISADEVMELFRREYIDIHGPYSLISHKFYEENEVNATSPKVTHEGVLRHDGDGDRKIVGKGNGPIDAFFNALATVGVTGYSFVDYSEHAISIGSDAKAVSYIHLTSPAGKQLFGVGISHNINYASIRGILCAINRSLRK
;
A
#
# COMPACT_ATOMS: atom_id res chain seq x y z
N MET A 1 21.80 26.77 -3.92
CA MET A 1 21.46 25.83 -5.01
C MET A 1 21.72 26.39 -6.42
N LYS A 2 21.44 27.65 -6.73
CA LYS A 2 21.66 28.23 -8.10
C LYS A 2 23.07 28.03 -8.68
N GLU A 3 24.13 28.16 -7.87
CA GLU A 3 25.50 27.95 -8.35
C GLU A 3 25.92 26.48 -8.35
N GLY A 4 25.36 25.68 -7.46
CA GLY A 4 25.69 24.26 -7.35
C GLY A 4 25.23 23.40 -8.53
N CYS A 5 24.11 23.75 -9.18
CA CYS A 5 23.59 22.98 -10.32
C CYS A 5 24.49 23.07 -11.58
N LYS A 6 25.33 24.08 -11.69
CA LYS A 6 26.24 24.27 -12.83
C LYS A 6 27.33 23.18 -12.97
N LYS A 7 27.60 22.43 -11.92
CA LYS A 7 28.55 21.31 -11.96
C LYS A 7 27.96 20.01 -12.54
N TYR A 8 26.64 19.94 -12.74
CA TYR A 8 25.97 18.77 -13.30
C TYR A 8 25.75 18.96 -14.80
N ILE A 9 26.11 17.92 -15.55
CA ILE A 9 25.95 17.90 -17.00
C ILE A 9 24.64 17.19 -17.32
N PRO A 10 23.77 17.78 -18.18
CA PRO A 10 22.56 17.11 -18.64
C PRO A 10 22.88 15.77 -19.31
N PHE A 11 22.04 14.78 -19.07
CA PHE A 11 22.15 13.50 -19.74
C PHE A 11 22.03 13.67 -21.25
N LYS A 12 22.94 13.08 -22.02
CA LYS A 12 22.92 13.19 -23.48
C LYS A 12 21.98 12.10 -24.03
N PRO A 13 20.83 12.48 -24.62
CA PRO A 13 19.93 11.51 -25.22
C PRO A 13 20.57 10.83 -26.46
N VAL A 14 20.10 9.63 -26.77
CA VAL A 14 20.38 9.02 -28.08
C VAL A 14 19.54 9.68 -29.17
N GLU A 15 20.06 9.77 -30.38
CA GLU A 15 19.32 10.26 -31.54
C GLU A 15 18.50 9.10 -32.11
N LEU A 16 17.22 9.05 -31.79
CA LEU A 16 16.28 8.04 -32.23
C LEU A 16 15.25 8.68 -33.18
N GLU A 17 15.47 8.51 -34.49
CA GLU A 17 14.63 9.18 -35.52
C GLU A 17 13.17 8.72 -35.50
N LEU A 18 12.93 7.41 -35.33
CA LEU A 18 11.61 6.79 -35.31
C LEU A 18 11.43 6.03 -33.97
N ARG A 19 10.99 6.76 -32.95
CA ARG A 19 10.68 6.15 -31.65
C ARG A 19 9.40 5.32 -31.75
N THR A 20 9.46 4.03 -31.52
CA THR A 20 8.30 3.11 -31.64
C THR A 20 7.76 2.67 -30.28
N TRP A 21 8.58 2.60 -29.24
CA TRP A 21 8.19 2.11 -27.94
C TRP A 21 6.95 2.79 -27.33
N PRO A 22 6.66 4.09 -27.51
CA PRO A 22 5.47 4.70 -26.91
C PRO A 22 4.14 4.19 -27.49
N CYS A 23 4.21 3.53 -28.66
CA CYS A 23 3.03 2.95 -29.32
C CYS A 23 2.85 1.46 -29.00
N ASN A 24 3.84 0.84 -28.35
CA ASN A 24 3.80 -0.57 -27.97
C ASN A 24 2.91 -0.79 -26.73
N LYS A 25 2.55 -2.03 -26.50
CA LYS A 25 1.80 -2.46 -25.31
C LYS A 25 2.55 -3.61 -24.64
N ILE A 26 2.49 -3.64 -23.31
CA ILE A 26 2.91 -4.82 -22.56
C ILE A 26 1.73 -5.79 -22.60
N GLU A 27 1.94 -6.98 -23.15
CA GLU A 27 0.89 -7.99 -23.34
C GLU A 27 1.06 -9.20 -22.40
N ARG A 28 2.22 -9.34 -21.79
CA ARG A 28 2.57 -10.43 -20.86
C ARG A 28 3.59 -9.97 -19.83
N ALA A 29 3.67 -10.71 -18.73
CA ALA A 29 4.71 -10.49 -17.73
C ALA A 29 6.11 -10.69 -18.32
N PRO A 30 7.14 -9.99 -17.81
CA PRO A 30 8.53 -10.31 -18.11
C PRO A 30 8.95 -11.58 -17.37
N THR A 31 10.08 -12.16 -17.77
CA THR A 31 10.77 -13.10 -16.88
C THR A 31 11.29 -12.34 -15.66
N TRP A 32 10.83 -12.74 -14.47
CA TRP A 32 11.24 -12.12 -13.21
C TRP A 32 12.52 -12.74 -12.69
N CYS A 33 13.49 -11.89 -12.35
CA CYS A 33 14.68 -12.30 -11.62
C CYS A 33 14.76 -11.52 -10.30
N SER A 34 14.78 -12.24 -9.18
CA SER A 34 15.06 -11.62 -7.89
C SER A 34 16.55 -11.49 -7.65
N VAL A 35 16.98 -10.30 -7.25
CA VAL A 35 18.35 -10.05 -6.75
C VAL A 35 18.36 -9.74 -5.25
N ASP A 36 17.30 -10.11 -4.52
CA ASP A 36 17.19 -9.90 -3.06
C ASP A 36 18.36 -10.51 -2.29
N LEU A 37 18.79 -11.71 -2.66
CA LEU A 37 19.84 -12.45 -1.95
C LEU A 37 21.27 -11.99 -2.31
N ARG A 38 21.44 -11.18 -3.35
CA ARG A 38 22.74 -10.61 -3.73
C ARG A 38 22.74 -9.10 -3.54
N ASP A 39 22.12 -8.32 -4.45
CA ASP A 39 22.17 -6.85 -4.46
C ASP A 39 21.37 -6.25 -3.29
N GLY A 40 20.20 -6.83 -3.03
CA GLY A 40 19.40 -6.51 -1.85
C GLY A 40 20.13 -6.80 -0.55
N ASN A 41 20.72 -7.99 -0.41
CA ASN A 41 21.46 -8.39 0.78
C ASN A 41 22.77 -7.59 0.98
N GLN A 42 23.47 -7.27 -0.11
CA GLN A 42 24.70 -6.49 -0.06
C GLN A 42 24.49 -5.08 0.53
N ALA A 43 23.30 -4.53 0.37
CA ALA A 43 22.94 -3.20 0.82
C ALA A 43 22.46 -3.15 2.28
N LEU A 44 22.26 -4.29 2.94
CA LEU A 44 21.81 -4.35 4.33
C LEU A 44 22.94 -3.99 5.29
N ILE A 45 22.61 -3.27 6.38
CA ILE A 45 23.54 -2.98 7.47
C ILE A 45 23.97 -4.28 8.14
N ASP A 46 22.99 -5.17 8.40
CA ASP A 46 23.20 -6.52 8.90
C ASP A 46 22.76 -7.50 7.80
N PRO A 47 23.70 -8.03 7.00
CA PRO A 47 23.39 -8.99 5.93
C PRO A 47 22.69 -10.24 6.45
N MET A 48 21.75 -10.78 5.67
CA MET A 48 21.03 -12.00 6.00
C MET A 48 21.99 -13.16 6.31
N ASN A 49 21.76 -13.84 7.41
CA ASN A 49 22.44 -15.10 7.73
C ASN A 49 21.87 -16.28 6.89
N LEU A 50 22.47 -17.48 7.00
CA LEU A 50 22.04 -18.62 6.23
C LEU A 50 20.55 -19.01 6.44
N PRO A 51 20.00 -19.11 7.65
CA PRO A 51 18.58 -19.35 7.85
C PRO A 51 17.67 -18.31 7.18
N GLU A 52 18.00 -17.03 7.28
CA GLU A 52 17.26 -15.92 6.67
C GLU A 52 17.31 -15.98 5.13
N LYS A 53 18.48 -16.22 4.55
CA LYS A 53 18.63 -16.42 3.09
C LYS A 53 17.85 -17.64 2.59
N LEU A 54 17.85 -18.74 3.33
CA LEU A 54 17.06 -19.93 2.97
C LEU A 54 15.55 -19.66 3.04
N GLU A 55 15.11 -18.89 4.01
CA GLU A 55 13.70 -18.50 4.13
C GLU A 55 13.29 -17.57 3.00
N MET A 56 14.08 -16.53 2.72
CA MET A 56 13.85 -15.62 1.59
C MET A 56 13.84 -16.38 0.27
N PHE A 57 14.81 -17.30 0.02
CA PHE A 57 14.84 -18.11 -1.18
C PHE A 57 13.55 -18.92 -1.37
N LYS A 58 13.07 -19.57 -0.30
CA LYS A 58 11.82 -20.35 -0.32
C LYS A 58 10.62 -19.46 -0.63
N THR A 59 10.58 -18.27 -0.05
CA THR A 59 9.50 -17.29 -0.29
C THR A 59 9.49 -16.84 -1.74
N LEU A 60 10.65 -16.42 -2.28
CA LEU A 60 10.81 -16.02 -3.67
C LEU A 60 10.35 -17.11 -4.64
N SER A 61 10.75 -18.35 -4.35
CA SER A 61 10.37 -19.53 -5.14
C SER A 61 8.89 -19.84 -5.05
N ALA A 62 8.29 -19.71 -3.84
CA ALA A 62 6.87 -19.99 -3.59
C ALA A 62 5.93 -18.98 -4.26
N ILE A 63 6.30 -17.69 -4.29
CA ILE A 63 5.52 -16.67 -5.00
C ILE A 63 5.62 -16.75 -6.52
N GLY A 64 6.47 -17.64 -7.07
CA GLY A 64 6.53 -17.90 -8.50
C GLY A 64 7.78 -17.36 -9.21
N ILE A 65 8.72 -16.74 -8.53
CA ILE A 65 9.98 -16.28 -9.16
C ILE A 65 10.81 -17.48 -9.54
N LYS A 66 11.18 -17.57 -10.84
CA LYS A 66 11.87 -18.72 -11.42
C LYS A 66 13.35 -18.49 -11.66
N GLU A 67 13.82 -17.25 -11.52
CA GLU A 67 15.24 -16.90 -11.61
C GLU A 67 15.64 -16.10 -10.39
N ILE A 68 16.62 -16.59 -9.61
CA ILE A 68 16.99 -16.01 -8.32
C ILE A 68 18.52 -15.87 -8.26
N GLU A 69 19.02 -14.64 -8.18
CA GLU A 69 20.44 -14.37 -7.98
C GLU A 69 20.81 -14.57 -6.51
N VAL A 70 21.50 -15.68 -6.23
CA VAL A 70 21.72 -16.15 -4.87
C VAL A 70 22.98 -15.61 -4.21
N GLY A 71 23.87 -14.96 -4.99
CA GLY A 71 25.06 -14.33 -4.44
C GLY A 71 26.24 -14.24 -5.39
N PHE A 72 27.39 -13.87 -4.82
CA PHE A 72 28.68 -13.78 -5.49
C PHE A 72 29.66 -14.78 -4.83
N PRO A 73 29.57 -16.08 -5.15
CA PRO A 73 30.23 -17.16 -4.39
C PRO A 73 31.77 -17.10 -4.40
N SER A 74 32.37 -16.37 -5.35
CA SER A 74 33.80 -16.15 -5.36
C SER A 74 34.26 -14.92 -4.57
N ALA A 75 33.33 -14.09 -4.04
CA ALA A 75 33.68 -12.88 -3.28
C ALA A 75 34.03 -13.18 -1.81
N SER A 76 33.32 -14.12 -1.17
CA SER A 76 33.52 -14.48 0.23
C SER A 76 33.21 -15.94 0.51
N GLU A 77 33.72 -16.46 1.62
CA GLU A 77 33.42 -17.82 2.10
C GLU A 77 31.92 -17.98 2.44
N THR A 78 31.36 -16.98 3.09
CA THR A 78 29.92 -16.98 3.45
C THR A 78 29.02 -17.13 2.22
N GLU A 79 29.28 -16.38 1.14
CA GLU A 79 28.53 -16.48 -0.11
C GLU A 79 28.71 -17.86 -0.78
N TYR A 80 29.92 -18.44 -0.68
CA TYR A 80 30.19 -19.79 -1.14
C TYR A 80 29.40 -20.84 -0.35
N GLU A 81 29.44 -20.78 0.98
CA GLU A 81 28.74 -21.69 1.88
C GLU A 81 27.22 -21.66 1.69
N ILE A 82 26.65 -20.48 1.48
CA ILE A 82 25.21 -20.31 1.23
C ILE A 82 24.81 -21.01 -0.08
N LEU A 83 25.55 -20.77 -1.16
CA LEU A 83 25.29 -21.44 -2.43
C LEU A 83 25.40 -22.97 -2.29
N ARG A 84 26.43 -23.47 -1.61
CA ARG A 84 26.59 -24.92 -1.35
C ARG A 84 25.44 -25.46 -0.51
N ALA A 85 25.00 -24.72 0.51
CA ALA A 85 23.86 -25.14 1.35
C ALA A 85 22.57 -25.27 0.52
N LEU A 86 22.32 -24.37 -0.44
CA LEU A 86 21.18 -24.47 -1.36
C LEU A 86 21.27 -25.71 -2.24
N ILE A 87 22.44 -25.99 -2.82
CA ILE A 87 22.66 -27.12 -3.74
C ILE A 87 22.66 -28.45 -2.98
N ASP A 88 23.50 -28.58 -1.97
CA ASP A 88 23.71 -29.83 -1.22
C ASP A 88 22.49 -30.19 -0.37
N GLY A 89 21.76 -29.19 0.11
CA GLY A 89 20.52 -29.35 0.87
C GLY A 89 19.29 -29.67 0.02
N GLY A 90 19.41 -29.60 -1.32
CA GLY A 90 18.29 -29.87 -2.23
C GLY A 90 17.15 -28.86 -2.13
N TYR A 91 17.46 -27.61 -1.81
CA TYR A 91 16.44 -26.56 -1.63
C TYR A 91 15.97 -25.91 -2.93
N ILE A 92 16.65 -26.18 -4.06
CA ILE A 92 16.37 -25.57 -5.36
C ILE A 92 15.32 -26.42 -6.10
N PRO A 93 14.10 -25.88 -6.34
CA PRO A 93 13.11 -26.57 -7.15
C PRO A 93 13.59 -26.80 -8.58
N ASP A 94 13.09 -27.84 -9.24
CA ASP A 94 13.50 -28.21 -10.60
C ASP A 94 13.22 -27.15 -11.66
N ASP A 95 12.24 -26.30 -11.43
CA ASP A 95 11.81 -25.23 -12.33
C ASP A 95 12.44 -23.86 -11.99
N VAL A 96 13.29 -23.80 -10.96
CA VAL A 96 14.02 -22.60 -10.55
C VAL A 96 15.45 -22.66 -11.05
N LYS A 97 15.92 -21.55 -11.61
CA LYS A 97 17.31 -21.32 -12.01
C LYS A 97 17.98 -20.43 -10.97
N ILE A 98 19.08 -20.88 -10.42
CA ILE A 98 19.91 -20.01 -9.60
C ILE A 98 20.83 -19.19 -10.48
N GLN A 99 20.96 -17.90 -10.16
CA GLN A 99 21.90 -17.00 -10.80
C GLN A 99 23.07 -16.73 -9.87
N VAL A 100 24.28 -16.74 -10.41
CA VAL A 100 25.51 -16.44 -9.68
C VAL A 100 26.28 -15.34 -10.37
N LEU A 101 26.68 -14.31 -9.62
CA LEU A 101 27.43 -13.17 -10.15
C LEU A 101 28.93 -13.40 -10.07
N VAL A 102 29.68 -12.93 -11.08
CA VAL A 102 31.13 -12.92 -11.06
C VAL A 102 31.70 -11.75 -11.86
N GLN A 103 32.78 -11.17 -11.40
CA GLN A 103 33.58 -10.23 -12.20
C GLN A 103 34.33 -10.97 -13.31
N SER A 104 34.63 -10.29 -14.44
CA SER A 104 35.38 -10.79 -15.56
C SER A 104 36.88 -10.98 -15.21
N ARG A 105 37.17 -11.86 -14.24
CA ARG A 105 38.52 -12.21 -13.74
C ARG A 105 38.67 -13.72 -13.65
N GLU A 106 39.69 -14.27 -14.29
CA GLU A 106 39.88 -15.72 -14.43
C GLU A 106 39.76 -16.50 -13.11
N HIS A 107 40.49 -16.10 -12.06
CA HIS A 107 40.46 -16.82 -10.78
C HIS A 107 39.08 -16.84 -10.11
N LEU A 108 38.30 -15.75 -10.24
CA LEU A 108 36.94 -15.68 -9.72
C LEU A 108 35.99 -16.54 -10.54
N ILE A 109 36.11 -16.52 -11.88
CA ILE A 109 35.32 -17.36 -12.78
C ILE A 109 35.53 -18.84 -12.44
N ARG A 110 36.79 -19.29 -12.30
CA ARG A 110 37.08 -20.69 -11.94
C ARG A 110 36.48 -21.08 -10.58
N LYS A 111 36.64 -20.23 -9.56
CA LYS A 111 36.06 -20.47 -8.24
C LYS A 111 34.52 -20.52 -8.28
N THR A 112 33.87 -19.69 -9.11
CA THR A 112 32.42 -19.72 -9.28
C THR A 112 31.94 -21.01 -9.94
N PHE A 113 32.65 -21.54 -10.99
CA PHE A 113 32.35 -22.84 -11.57
C PHE A 113 32.53 -24.00 -10.57
N GLU A 114 33.49 -23.88 -9.66
CA GLU A 114 33.67 -24.82 -8.57
C GLU A 114 32.50 -24.81 -7.60
N ALA A 115 31.99 -23.61 -7.27
CA ALA A 115 30.90 -23.41 -6.34
C ALA A 115 29.55 -23.94 -6.86
N ILE A 116 29.28 -23.90 -8.16
CA ILE A 116 28.00 -24.35 -8.76
C ILE A 116 27.95 -25.86 -9.06
N LYS A 117 28.98 -26.63 -8.79
CA LYS A 117 29.00 -28.08 -9.07
C LYS A 117 27.81 -28.79 -8.41
N GLY A 118 27.10 -29.61 -9.21
CA GLY A 118 25.92 -30.33 -8.77
C GLY A 118 24.61 -29.54 -8.84
N ALA A 119 24.64 -28.27 -9.18
CA ALA A 119 23.44 -27.53 -9.51
C ALA A 119 22.86 -27.97 -10.85
N LYS A 120 21.52 -28.02 -10.96
CA LYS A 120 20.81 -28.47 -12.17
C LYS A 120 20.70 -27.39 -13.24
N ASN A 121 20.25 -26.19 -12.83
CA ASN A 121 19.99 -25.05 -13.73
C ASN A 121 20.68 -23.81 -13.16
N VAL A 122 21.60 -23.24 -13.91
CA VAL A 122 22.41 -22.07 -13.49
C VAL A 122 22.43 -21.02 -14.57
N ILE A 123 22.16 -19.78 -14.17
CA ILE A 123 22.48 -18.58 -14.94
C ILE A 123 23.85 -18.10 -14.45
N PHE A 124 24.84 -18.16 -15.34
CA PHE A 124 26.18 -17.71 -15.05
C PHE A 124 26.33 -16.26 -15.50
N HIS A 125 26.17 -15.33 -14.54
CA HIS A 125 26.15 -13.88 -14.75
C HIS A 125 27.55 -13.30 -14.53
N PHE A 126 28.15 -12.72 -15.57
CA PHE A 126 29.43 -12.03 -15.46
C PHE A 126 29.34 -10.60 -15.95
N TYR A 127 30.22 -9.75 -15.46
CA TYR A 127 30.20 -8.33 -15.76
C TYR A 127 31.60 -7.70 -15.78
N ASN A 128 31.70 -6.59 -16.47
CA ASN A 128 32.72 -5.57 -16.29
C ASN A 128 32.18 -4.20 -16.66
N SER A 129 32.72 -3.15 -16.02
CA SER A 129 32.27 -1.79 -16.26
C SER A 129 32.71 -1.28 -17.63
N THR A 130 31.79 -0.59 -18.32
CA THR A 130 31.98 -0.14 -19.69
C THR A 130 31.85 1.38 -19.85
N SER A 131 31.40 2.10 -18.82
CA SER A 131 31.13 3.53 -18.90
C SER A 131 32.36 4.37 -19.23
N THR A 132 32.11 5.49 -19.88
CA THR A 132 33.16 6.50 -20.21
C THR A 132 33.97 6.90 -18.98
N LEU A 133 33.29 7.13 -17.85
CA LEU A 133 33.94 7.54 -16.62
C LEU A 133 34.84 6.45 -16.04
N GLN A 134 34.35 5.21 -15.94
CA GLN A 134 35.12 4.09 -15.37
C GLN A 134 36.29 3.68 -16.27
N ARG A 135 36.15 3.71 -17.59
CA ARG A 135 37.26 3.55 -18.50
C ARG A 135 38.38 4.55 -18.22
N LYS A 136 38.01 5.83 -17.94
CA LYS A 136 38.97 6.90 -17.69
C LYS A 136 39.59 6.83 -16.29
N VAL A 137 38.80 6.61 -15.22
CA VAL A 137 39.28 6.81 -13.82
C VAL A 137 39.59 5.52 -13.08
N VAL A 138 39.04 4.37 -13.52
CA VAL A 138 39.21 3.08 -12.84
C VAL A 138 40.15 2.17 -13.64
N PHE A 139 39.83 1.94 -14.92
CA PHE A 139 40.58 1.00 -15.76
C PHE A 139 41.77 1.65 -16.49
N HIS A 140 41.77 2.95 -16.65
CA HIS A 140 42.77 3.70 -17.42
C HIS A 140 43.01 3.11 -18.82
N THR A 141 41.91 2.71 -19.50
CA THR A 141 41.94 2.03 -20.81
C THR A 141 40.83 2.57 -21.73
N ASP A 142 40.92 2.20 -23.00
CA ASP A 142 39.95 2.55 -24.04
C ASP A 142 38.84 1.49 -24.22
N LYS A 143 37.98 1.68 -25.21
CA LYS A 143 36.91 0.74 -25.58
C LYS A 143 37.46 -0.65 -25.89
N ARG A 144 38.56 -0.74 -26.60
CA ARG A 144 39.20 -2.04 -26.97
C ARG A 144 39.64 -2.80 -25.73
N GLY A 145 40.29 -2.12 -24.76
CA GLY A 145 40.77 -2.77 -23.55
C GLY A 145 39.64 -3.35 -22.69
N VAL A 146 38.51 -2.65 -22.55
CA VAL A 146 37.35 -3.20 -21.81
C VAL A 146 36.65 -4.31 -22.61
N THR A 147 36.64 -4.25 -23.94
CA THR A 147 36.12 -5.33 -24.80
C THR A 147 36.99 -6.59 -24.66
N ASP A 148 38.30 -6.44 -24.66
CA ASP A 148 39.24 -7.57 -24.47
C ASP A 148 38.99 -8.26 -23.10
N ILE A 149 38.73 -7.50 -22.03
CA ILE A 149 38.37 -8.07 -20.72
C ILE A 149 37.10 -8.92 -20.82
N ALA A 150 36.04 -8.40 -21.44
CA ALA A 150 34.74 -9.08 -21.56
C ALA A 150 34.89 -10.37 -22.43
N VAL A 151 35.50 -10.25 -23.60
CA VAL A 151 35.64 -11.36 -24.55
C VAL A 151 36.55 -12.48 -24.02
N ASN A 152 37.63 -12.14 -23.32
CA ASN A 152 38.52 -13.16 -22.71
C ASN A 152 37.76 -13.88 -21.57
N ALA A 153 36.98 -13.17 -20.76
CA ALA A 153 36.14 -13.80 -19.76
C ALA A 153 35.07 -14.70 -20.40
N ALA A 154 34.39 -14.23 -21.45
CA ALA A 154 33.36 -14.98 -22.17
C ALA A 154 33.91 -16.30 -22.74
N LYS A 155 35.11 -16.27 -23.36
CA LYS A 155 35.77 -17.48 -23.87
C LYS A 155 36.07 -18.51 -22.78
N LEU A 156 36.59 -18.05 -21.64
CA LEU A 156 36.85 -18.92 -20.49
C LEU A 156 35.55 -19.50 -19.92
N ILE A 157 34.52 -18.65 -19.76
CA ILE A 157 33.19 -19.05 -19.26
C ILE A 157 32.56 -20.07 -20.20
N LYS A 158 32.68 -19.87 -21.53
CA LYS A 158 32.20 -20.85 -22.54
C LYS A 158 32.90 -22.19 -22.39
N GLN A 159 34.20 -22.19 -22.27
CA GLN A 159 34.98 -23.44 -22.09
C GLN A 159 34.53 -24.18 -20.82
N LEU A 160 34.51 -23.51 -19.65
CA LEU A 160 34.14 -24.14 -18.39
C LEU A 160 32.66 -24.50 -18.34
N GLY A 161 31.82 -23.72 -19.03
CA GLY A 161 30.38 -23.99 -19.16
C GLY A 161 30.13 -25.25 -20.01
N ASP A 162 30.91 -25.50 -21.07
CA ASP A 162 30.81 -26.74 -21.83
C ASP A 162 31.22 -27.96 -21.00
N GLU A 163 32.25 -27.81 -20.15
CA GLU A 163 32.65 -28.85 -19.20
C GLU A 163 31.51 -29.12 -18.19
N ALA A 164 30.90 -28.05 -17.62
CA ALA A 164 29.78 -28.18 -16.68
C ALA A 164 28.50 -28.78 -17.32
N LYS A 165 28.23 -28.45 -18.59
CA LYS A 165 27.14 -29.07 -19.36
C LYS A 165 27.38 -30.56 -19.59
N ALA A 166 28.63 -30.97 -19.85
CA ALA A 166 28.96 -32.38 -19.95
C ALA A 166 28.79 -33.16 -18.63
N ASP A 167 28.94 -32.47 -17.49
CA ASP A 167 28.68 -33.00 -16.14
C ASP A 167 27.20 -32.94 -15.74
N GLY A 168 26.31 -32.46 -16.62
CA GLY A 168 24.85 -32.47 -16.41
C GLY A 168 24.25 -31.18 -15.88
N THR A 169 25.01 -30.09 -15.73
CA THR A 169 24.49 -28.77 -15.35
C THR A 169 24.01 -28.01 -16.58
N ASN A 170 22.77 -27.55 -16.59
CA ASN A 170 22.28 -26.63 -17.62
C ASN A 170 22.79 -25.22 -17.33
N ILE A 171 23.65 -24.69 -18.20
CA ILE A 171 24.25 -23.35 -18.08
C ILE A 171 23.62 -22.40 -19.10
N ILE A 172 23.05 -21.30 -18.59
CA ILE A 172 22.63 -20.12 -19.35
C ILE A 172 23.63 -19.01 -19.07
N TYR A 173 24.03 -18.28 -20.10
CA TYR A 173 25.01 -17.21 -19.95
C TYR A 173 24.32 -15.86 -19.85
N GLU A 174 24.80 -15.03 -18.91
CA GLU A 174 24.36 -13.63 -18.76
C GLU A 174 25.56 -12.70 -18.71
N TYR A 175 25.51 -11.60 -19.45
CA TYR A 175 26.49 -10.54 -19.42
C TYR A 175 25.89 -9.18 -19.13
N SER A 176 26.51 -8.43 -18.20
CA SER A 176 26.20 -7.04 -17.94
C SER A 176 27.34 -6.10 -18.36
N PRO A 177 27.12 -5.19 -19.32
CA PRO A 177 27.97 -4.01 -19.51
C PRO A 177 27.67 -3.01 -18.37
N GLU A 178 28.29 -3.22 -17.21
CA GLU A 178 28.01 -2.43 -15.99
C GLU A 178 28.10 -0.93 -16.27
N SER A 179 27.22 -0.13 -15.64
CA SER A 179 27.06 1.29 -15.90
C SER A 179 26.62 1.60 -17.35
N PHE A 180 25.67 0.81 -17.87
CA PHE A 180 25.15 0.94 -19.24
C PHE A 180 24.68 2.36 -19.56
N MET A 181 23.97 3.02 -18.65
CA MET A 181 23.52 4.41 -18.88
C MET A 181 24.66 5.42 -19.08
N GLY A 182 25.83 5.14 -18.53
CA GLY A 182 27.04 5.98 -18.70
C GLY A 182 27.96 5.50 -19.84
N THR A 183 27.52 4.49 -20.59
CA THR A 183 28.23 3.93 -21.74
C THR A 183 27.62 4.47 -23.03
N GLU A 184 28.44 4.75 -24.04
CA GLU A 184 27.93 5.08 -25.38
C GLU A 184 27.14 3.87 -25.90
N THR A 185 25.87 4.09 -26.30
CA THR A 185 24.94 2.99 -26.61
C THR A 185 25.41 2.13 -27.81
N ASP A 186 26.05 2.76 -28.82
CA ASP A 186 26.69 2.03 -29.91
C ASP A 186 27.77 1.07 -29.39
N PHE A 187 28.61 1.57 -28.49
CA PHE A 187 29.69 0.76 -27.92
C PHE A 187 29.14 -0.36 -27.02
N ALA A 188 28.05 -0.10 -26.31
CA ALA A 188 27.37 -1.13 -25.53
C ALA A 188 26.85 -2.27 -26.44
N ALA A 189 26.30 -1.94 -27.62
CA ALA A 189 25.88 -2.94 -28.59
C ALA A 189 27.08 -3.70 -29.17
N ASP A 190 28.17 -3.02 -29.51
CA ASP A 190 29.40 -3.64 -30.05
C ASP A 190 30.01 -4.64 -29.06
N ILE A 191 30.19 -4.27 -27.79
CA ILE A 191 30.78 -5.16 -26.78
C ILE A 191 29.86 -6.34 -26.48
N CYS A 192 28.53 -6.13 -26.41
CA CYS A 192 27.57 -7.21 -26.24
C CYS A 192 27.57 -8.19 -27.40
N ALA A 193 27.63 -7.69 -28.64
CA ALA A 193 27.78 -8.54 -29.83
C ALA A 193 29.05 -9.40 -29.77
N ALA A 194 30.20 -8.79 -29.43
CA ALA A 194 31.46 -9.52 -29.30
C ALA A 194 31.43 -10.60 -28.20
N VAL A 195 30.69 -10.34 -27.09
CA VAL A 195 30.47 -11.32 -26.02
C VAL A 195 29.56 -12.45 -26.50
N MET A 196 28.45 -12.13 -27.20
CA MET A 196 27.54 -13.13 -27.77
C MET A 196 28.29 -14.07 -28.73
N ASP A 197 29.13 -13.52 -29.61
CA ASP A 197 29.97 -14.31 -30.52
C ASP A 197 30.92 -15.23 -29.74
N ALA A 198 31.58 -14.72 -28.69
CA ALA A 198 32.52 -15.48 -27.88
C ALA A 198 31.83 -16.61 -27.08
N LEU A 199 30.58 -16.44 -26.68
CA LEU A 199 29.76 -17.44 -26.01
C LEU A 199 29.09 -18.42 -26.98
N GLY A 200 29.08 -18.11 -28.27
CA GLY A 200 28.42 -18.91 -29.31
C GLY A 200 26.90 -18.82 -29.21
N ALA A 201 26.37 -17.60 -29.09
CA ALA A 201 24.95 -17.37 -29.05
C ALA A 201 24.25 -17.75 -30.35
N ASP A 202 23.17 -18.50 -30.27
CA ASP A 202 22.29 -18.88 -31.36
C ASP A 202 20.83 -18.97 -30.92
N GLU A 203 19.92 -19.38 -31.81
CA GLU A 203 18.50 -19.51 -31.51
C GLU A 203 18.18 -20.48 -30.36
N ASN A 204 19.03 -21.50 -30.15
CA ASN A 204 18.87 -22.54 -29.12
C ASN A 204 19.67 -22.24 -27.84
N ASN A 205 20.62 -21.31 -27.91
CA ASN A 205 21.50 -20.94 -26.80
C ASN A 205 21.58 -19.42 -26.71
N LYS A 206 20.45 -18.82 -26.37
CA LYS A 206 20.36 -17.36 -26.21
C LYS A 206 21.16 -16.88 -25.00
N VAL A 207 21.76 -15.71 -25.15
CA VAL A 207 22.50 -15.04 -24.08
C VAL A 207 21.62 -13.95 -23.46
N ILE A 208 21.57 -13.87 -22.15
CA ILE A 208 20.94 -12.78 -21.44
C ILE A 208 21.91 -11.58 -21.47
N LEU A 209 21.44 -10.47 -22.01
CA LEU A 209 22.14 -9.18 -21.96
C LEU A 209 21.42 -8.29 -20.96
N ASN A 210 22.00 -8.13 -19.80
CA ASN A 210 21.43 -7.36 -18.72
C ASN A 210 21.97 -5.93 -18.77
N LEU A 211 21.08 -4.95 -18.97
CA LEU A 211 21.40 -3.55 -19.19
C LEU A 211 21.14 -2.73 -17.93
N PRO A 212 22.12 -2.62 -16.99
CA PRO A 212 21.86 -2.03 -15.70
C PRO A 212 21.85 -0.50 -15.76
N SER A 213 20.80 0.10 -15.21
CA SER A 213 20.84 1.47 -14.76
C SER A 213 21.55 1.52 -13.40
N THR A 214 22.85 1.22 -13.39
CA THR A 214 23.70 1.11 -12.19
C THR A 214 23.60 2.36 -11.31
N VAL A 215 23.46 3.53 -11.92
CA VAL A 215 23.01 4.78 -11.32
C VAL A 215 21.96 5.37 -12.24
N GLU A 216 20.76 5.60 -11.73
CA GLU A 216 19.69 6.20 -12.49
C GLU A 216 20.01 7.67 -12.77
N SER A 217 20.53 7.95 -13.98
CA SER A 217 21.07 9.27 -14.34
C SER A 217 20.19 10.08 -15.28
N SER A 218 19.08 9.52 -15.79
CA SER A 218 18.14 10.21 -16.69
C SER A 218 16.68 9.89 -16.35
N THR A 219 15.77 10.51 -17.11
CA THR A 219 14.34 10.20 -17.03
C THR A 219 14.03 8.84 -17.69
N PRO A 220 12.95 8.14 -17.27
CA PRO A 220 12.59 6.81 -17.78
C PRO A 220 12.44 6.73 -19.31
N ASN A 221 11.90 7.80 -19.93
CA ASN A 221 11.75 7.87 -21.38
C ASN A 221 13.09 7.89 -22.13
N LEU A 222 14.14 8.51 -21.57
CA LEU A 222 15.47 8.50 -22.16
C LEU A 222 16.15 7.16 -21.99
N PHE A 223 15.88 6.47 -20.88
CA PHE A 223 16.32 5.07 -20.71
C PHE A 223 15.64 4.14 -21.72
N ALA A 224 14.32 4.27 -21.91
CA ALA A 224 13.60 3.51 -22.95
C ALA A 224 14.14 3.79 -24.35
N ASP A 225 14.48 5.05 -24.67
CA ASP A 225 15.15 5.40 -25.94
C ASP A 225 16.48 4.65 -26.10
N GLN A 226 17.29 4.57 -25.04
CA GLN A 226 18.55 3.80 -25.07
C GLN A 226 18.31 2.30 -25.31
N ILE A 227 17.29 1.72 -24.67
CA ILE A 227 16.94 0.31 -24.84
C ILE A 227 16.48 0.03 -26.29
N GLU A 228 15.55 0.85 -26.81
CA GLU A 228 15.10 0.67 -28.20
C GLU A 228 16.25 0.85 -29.20
N TYR A 229 17.09 1.87 -29.00
CA TYR A 229 18.26 2.10 -29.83
C TYR A 229 19.26 0.94 -29.77
N PHE A 230 19.56 0.46 -28.56
CA PHE A 230 20.42 -0.73 -28.35
C PHE A 230 19.88 -1.96 -29.07
N CYS A 231 18.58 -2.26 -28.93
CA CYS A 231 17.94 -3.39 -29.60
C CYS A 231 18.03 -3.31 -31.14
N ARG A 232 17.97 -2.08 -31.69
CA ARG A 232 18.11 -1.87 -33.15
C ARG A 232 19.55 -2.00 -33.64
N CYS A 233 20.52 -1.63 -32.82
CA CYS A 233 21.93 -1.68 -33.16
C CYS A 233 22.58 -3.06 -32.93
N LEU A 234 21.98 -3.87 -32.03
CA LEU A 234 22.54 -5.18 -31.68
C LEU A 234 22.42 -6.17 -32.84
N PRO A 235 23.53 -6.66 -33.41
CA PRO A 235 23.51 -7.77 -34.39
C PRO A 235 22.92 -9.03 -33.77
N HIS A 236 22.14 -9.78 -34.55
CA HIS A 236 21.52 -11.03 -34.08
C HIS A 236 20.73 -10.88 -32.79
N ARG A 237 19.91 -9.80 -32.70
CA ARG A 237 19.06 -9.49 -31.55
C ARG A 237 18.20 -10.67 -31.11
N GLU A 238 17.77 -11.51 -32.05
CA GLU A 238 16.98 -12.73 -31.84
C GLU A 238 17.67 -13.77 -30.96
N ASN A 239 19.02 -13.76 -30.91
CA ASN A 239 19.84 -14.65 -30.09
C ASN A 239 20.10 -14.10 -28.67
N ALA A 240 19.50 -12.97 -28.32
CA ALA A 240 19.63 -12.35 -27.01
C ALA A 240 18.28 -12.26 -26.30
N ILE A 241 18.32 -12.34 -24.97
CA ILE A 241 17.23 -11.95 -24.07
C ILE A 241 17.65 -10.63 -23.43
N ILE A 242 16.87 -9.56 -23.63
CA ILE A 242 17.19 -8.27 -23.03
C ILE A 242 16.60 -8.20 -21.63
N SER A 243 17.47 -8.06 -20.66
CA SER A 243 17.19 -7.90 -19.26
C SER A 243 17.47 -6.47 -18.80
N LEU A 244 16.69 -5.94 -17.89
CA LEU A 244 16.93 -4.65 -17.26
C LEU A 244 17.14 -4.81 -15.76
N HIS A 245 18.06 -4.02 -15.23
CA HIS A 245 18.36 -3.95 -13.80
C HIS A 245 18.36 -2.46 -13.35
N PRO A 246 17.19 -1.84 -13.19
CA PRO A 246 17.12 -0.44 -12.80
C PRO A 246 17.33 -0.24 -11.31
N HIS A 247 18.25 0.69 -10.94
CA HIS A 247 18.28 1.29 -9.62
C HIS A 247 17.33 2.50 -9.54
N ASN A 248 17.04 2.97 -8.32
CA ASN A 248 15.97 3.92 -8.02
C ASN A 248 16.49 5.29 -7.54
N ASP A 249 17.66 5.73 -8.02
CA ASP A 249 18.33 6.95 -7.54
C ASP A 249 17.48 8.22 -7.74
N ARG A 250 16.58 8.23 -8.71
CA ARG A 250 15.65 9.32 -9.00
C ARG A 250 14.20 9.04 -8.56
N GLY A 251 13.94 7.87 -7.98
CA GLY A 251 12.61 7.43 -7.58
C GLY A 251 11.73 6.99 -8.77
N THR A 252 12.33 6.58 -9.90
CA THR A 252 11.58 6.26 -11.13
C THR A 252 11.91 4.88 -11.71
N ALA A 253 12.51 3.97 -10.91
CA ALA A 253 12.92 2.64 -11.39
C ALA A 253 11.77 1.80 -11.93
N VAL A 254 10.59 1.83 -11.29
CA VAL A 254 9.39 1.12 -11.78
C VAL A 254 8.98 1.65 -13.15
N ALA A 255 8.88 2.97 -13.30
CA ALA A 255 8.56 3.57 -14.59
C ALA A 255 9.64 3.29 -15.65
N ALA A 256 10.92 3.24 -15.26
CA ALA A 256 12.01 2.88 -16.17
C ALA A 256 11.90 1.43 -16.65
N ALA A 257 11.50 0.50 -15.78
CA ALA A 257 11.24 -0.89 -16.14
C ALA A 257 10.03 -1.02 -17.09
N GLU A 258 8.89 -0.38 -16.78
CA GLU A 258 7.69 -0.40 -17.64
C GLU A 258 8.00 0.15 -19.03
N LEU A 259 8.63 1.32 -19.13
CA LEU A 259 8.99 1.91 -20.43
C LEU A 259 10.07 1.11 -21.15
N GLY A 260 10.99 0.49 -20.41
CA GLY A 260 12.01 -0.42 -20.97
C GLY A 260 11.40 -1.69 -21.56
N MET A 261 10.35 -2.25 -20.95
CA MET A 261 9.57 -3.37 -21.51
C MET A 261 8.90 -2.96 -22.82
N LEU A 262 8.28 -1.78 -22.89
CA LEU A 262 7.74 -1.25 -24.13
C LEU A 262 8.83 -1.09 -25.21
N ALA A 263 10.07 -0.80 -24.81
CA ALA A 263 11.22 -0.61 -25.69
C ALA A 263 11.89 -1.93 -26.11
N GLY A 264 11.43 -3.10 -25.63
CA GLY A 264 11.86 -4.40 -26.09
C GLY A 264 12.61 -5.27 -25.06
N ALA A 265 12.56 -4.90 -23.77
CA ALA A 265 13.04 -5.77 -22.70
C ALA A 265 12.04 -6.90 -22.41
N GLU A 266 12.58 -8.09 -22.10
CA GLU A 266 11.83 -9.33 -21.90
C GLU A 266 11.98 -9.89 -20.48
N ARG A 267 12.92 -9.35 -19.71
CA ARG A 267 13.32 -9.80 -18.37
C ARG A 267 13.63 -8.62 -17.49
N ILE A 268 13.25 -8.70 -16.21
CA ILE A 268 13.50 -7.64 -15.22
C ILE A 268 14.16 -8.25 -13.99
N GLU A 269 15.28 -7.67 -13.58
CA GLU A 269 15.93 -7.92 -12.30
C GLU A 269 15.54 -6.84 -11.30
N GLY A 270 15.16 -7.26 -10.10
CA GLY A 270 14.77 -6.36 -9.03
C GLY A 270 14.66 -7.06 -7.68
N THR A 271 14.10 -6.38 -6.72
CA THR A 271 13.94 -6.91 -5.36
C THR A 271 12.50 -6.73 -4.87
N LEU A 272 12.11 -7.51 -3.89
CA LEU A 272 10.88 -7.28 -3.15
C LEU A 272 10.96 -5.92 -2.47
N PHE A 273 9.90 -5.13 -2.64
CA PHE A 273 9.75 -3.79 -2.05
C PHE A 273 10.88 -2.80 -2.39
N GLY A 274 11.69 -3.10 -3.41
CA GLY A 274 12.69 -2.18 -3.94
C GLY A 274 13.96 -2.03 -3.12
N ASN A 275 14.30 -2.97 -2.23
CA ASN A 275 15.55 -2.94 -1.46
C ASN A 275 16.79 -2.96 -2.37
N GLY A 276 17.88 -2.37 -1.92
CA GLY A 276 19.16 -2.40 -2.64
C GLY A 276 20.06 -1.21 -2.35
N GLU A 277 21.17 -1.16 -3.04
CA GLU A 277 22.18 -0.11 -2.90
C GLU A 277 21.60 1.31 -3.05
N ARG A 278 22.08 2.24 -2.24
CA ARG A 278 21.71 3.67 -2.22
C ARG A 278 20.21 3.88 -1.97
N THR A 279 19.40 3.94 -3.02
CA THR A 279 17.95 4.16 -3.00
C THR A 279 17.15 2.92 -3.40
N GLY A 280 17.86 1.79 -3.61
CA GLY A 280 17.25 0.51 -3.94
C GLY A 280 17.23 0.17 -5.43
N ASN A 281 16.70 -1.00 -5.72
CA ASN A 281 16.44 -1.54 -7.05
C ASN A 281 14.99 -1.24 -7.50
N VAL A 282 14.63 -1.65 -8.69
CA VAL A 282 13.22 -1.69 -9.09
C VAL A 282 12.45 -2.62 -8.16
N ASP A 283 11.32 -2.15 -7.70
CA ASP A 283 10.40 -2.89 -6.85
C ASP A 283 9.54 -3.86 -7.67
N LEU A 284 9.82 -5.16 -7.53
CA LEU A 284 9.10 -6.22 -8.26
C LEU A 284 7.63 -6.31 -7.87
N ILE A 285 7.29 -6.06 -6.59
CA ILE A 285 5.90 -6.07 -6.12
C ILE A 285 5.09 -4.97 -6.80
N THR A 286 5.60 -3.74 -6.77
CA THR A 286 4.90 -2.62 -7.41
C THR A 286 4.79 -2.83 -8.92
N LEU A 287 5.84 -3.29 -9.59
CA LEU A 287 5.83 -3.53 -11.03
C LEU A 287 4.83 -4.64 -11.41
N ALA A 288 4.84 -5.75 -10.69
CA ALA A 288 3.91 -6.87 -10.92
C ALA A 288 2.44 -6.45 -10.74
N LEU A 289 2.14 -5.70 -9.67
CA LEU A 289 0.78 -5.23 -9.41
C LEU A 289 0.33 -4.10 -10.35
N ASN A 290 1.26 -3.30 -10.88
CA ASN A 290 0.96 -2.39 -11.98
C ASN A 290 0.49 -3.15 -13.23
N LEU A 291 1.13 -4.28 -13.57
CA LEU A 291 0.70 -5.13 -14.68
C LEU A 291 -0.67 -5.78 -14.38
N TYR A 292 -0.84 -6.31 -13.16
CA TYR A 292 -2.08 -6.93 -12.72
C TYR A 292 -3.29 -5.98 -12.85
N THR A 293 -3.14 -4.73 -12.44
CA THR A 293 -4.20 -3.72 -12.55
C THR A 293 -4.48 -3.27 -13.99
N GLN A 294 -3.66 -3.68 -14.96
CA GLN A 294 -3.89 -3.52 -16.39
C GLN A 294 -4.45 -4.80 -17.04
N GLY A 295 -4.80 -5.81 -16.25
CA GLY A 295 -5.34 -7.08 -16.72
C GLY A 295 -4.28 -8.04 -17.28
N ILE A 296 -3.02 -7.86 -16.90
CA ILE A 296 -1.91 -8.73 -17.28
C ILE A 296 -1.55 -9.59 -16.07
N ASP A 297 -1.70 -10.91 -16.20
CA ASP A 297 -1.25 -11.85 -15.17
C ASP A 297 0.27 -11.70 -14.95
N PRO A 298 0.72 -11.30 -13.76
CA PRO A 298 2.15 -11.17 -13.47
C PRO A 298 2.85 -12.52 -13.31
N GLU A 299 2.12 -13.64 -13.33
CA GLU A 299 2.62 -14.99 -13.06
C GLU A 299 3.30 -15.12 -11.68
N LEU A 300 2.93 -14.25 -10.74
CA LEU A 300 3.37 -14.24 -9.35
C LEU A 300 2.17 -14.34 -8.41
N ASP A 301 2.28 -15.16 -7.40
CA ASP A 301 1.28 -15.30 -6.35
C ASP A 301 1.52 -14.28 -5.23
N LEU A 302 0.76 -13.19 -5.27
CA LEU A 302 0.83 -12.08 -4.32
C LEU A 302 -0.44 -11.97 -3.46
N HIS A 303 -1.27 -13.04 -3.43
CA HIS A 303 -2.57 -13.02 -2.74
C HIS A 303 -2.46 -12.86 -1.22
N ASP A 304 -1.30 -13.09 -0.60
CA ASP A 304 -1.03 -12.78 0.81
C ASP A 304 0.19 -11.86 0.93
N ILE A 305 -0.03 -10.61 0.52
CA ILE A 305 1.03 -9.59 0.52
C ILE A 305 1.56 -9.30 1.92
N ASN A 306 0.73 -9.47 2.97
CA ASN A 306 1.16 -9.24 4.35
C ASN A 306 2.14 -10.32 4.80
N ALA A 307 1.91 -11.60 4.48
CA ALA A 307 2.87 -12.67 4.79
C ALA A 307 4.21 -12.47 4.08
N ILE A 308 4.20 -12.03 2.81
CA ILE A 308 5.42 -11.71 2.06
C ILE A 308 6.16 -10.55 2.72
N LYS A 309 5.44 -9.49 3.09
CA LYS A 309 6.00 -8.33 3.80
C LYS A 309 6.62 -8.73 5.14
N ASP A 310 5.94 -9.54 5.94
CA ASP A 310 6.42 -9.98 7.26
C ASP A 310 7.72 -10.79 7.15
N ILE A 311 7.84 -11.66 6.13
CA ILE A 311 9.06 -12.40 5.86
C ILE A 311 10.18 -11.44 5.43
N TYR A 312 9.89 -10.52 4.51
CA TYR A 312 10.85 -9.52 4.06
C TYR A 312 11.37 -8.67 5.24
N GLU A 313 10.49 -8.08 6.05
CA GLU A 313 10.88 -7.23 7.18
C GLU A 313 11.71 -7.99 8.23
N ARG A 314 11.36 -9.25 8.47
CA ARG A 314 12.07 -10.08 9.45
C ARG A 314 13.44 -10.53 8.96
N THR A 315 13.58 -10.85 7.67
CA THR A 315 14.86 -11.34 7.12
C THR A 315 15.82 -10.24 6.73
N THR A 316 15.30 -9.07 6.36
CA THR A 316 16.12 -7.92 5.96
C THR A 316 16.33 -6.89 7.06
N HIS A 317 15.53 -6.94 8.13
CA HIS A 317 15.44 -5.91 9.19
C HIS A 317 15.08 -4.51 8.65
N MET A 318 14.50 -4.46 7.44
CA MET A 318 14.00 -3.22 6.81
C MET A 318 12.49 -3.18 6.91
N HIS A 319 11.91 -1.99 7.08
CA HIS A 319 10.46 -1.80 7.11
C HIS A 319 9.94 -1.34 5.76
N VAL A 320 8.80 -1.89 5.35
CA VAL A 320 8.07 -1.39 4.19
C VAL A 320 7.35 -0.10 4.57
N GLU A 321 7.56 0.95 3.78
CA GLU A 321 6.98 2.27 4.04
C GLU A 321 5.45 2.21 4.14
N PRO A 322 4.82 2.91 5.11
CA PRO A 322 3.37 2.84 5.31
C PRO A 322 2.54 3.26 4.08
N ARG A 323 3.13 4.00 3.15
CA ARG A 323 2.50 4.44 1.89
C ARG A 323 3.12 3.77 0.66
N HIS A 324 3.82 2.65 0.86
CA HIS A 324 4.35 1.86 -0.24
C HIS A 324 3.20 1.39 -1.15
N PRO A 325 3.31 1.51 -2.48
CA PRO A 325 2.25 1.09 -3.39
C PRO A 325 1.78 -0.34 -3.09
N TYR A 326 0.47 -0.55 -3.03
CA TYR A 326 -0.23 -1.81 -2.76
C TYR A 326 0.05 -2.49 -1.41
N SER A 327 1.23 -2.33 -0.83
CA SER A 327 1.73 -3.12 0.32
C SER A 327 1.76 -2.35 1.64
N GLY A 328 1.79 -1.03 1.59
CA GLY A 328 1.86 -0.18 2.77
C GLY A 328 0.59 -0.27 3.64
N GLU A 329 0.74 -0.04 4.94
CA GLU A 329 -0.38 -0.13 5.91
C GLU A 329 -1.52 0.84 5.59
N LEU A 330 -1.21 2.00 4.99
CA LEU A 330 -2.15 3.09 4.77
C LEU A 330 -2.73 3.14 3.34
N VAL A 331 -2.39 2.18 2.47
CA VAL A 331 -2.80 2.27 1.05
C VAL A 331 -4.25 1.91 0.81
N PHE A 332 -4.84 1.05 1.65
CA PHE A 332 -6.25 0.69 1.61
C PHE A 332 -7.07 1.40 2.69
N THR A 333 -6.66 2.61 3.06
CA THR A 333 -7.33 3.42 4.07
C THR A 333 -7.75 4.77 3.47
N ALA A 334 -8.92 5.24 3.83
CA ALA A 334 -9.37 6.58 3.46
C ALA A 334 -9.60 7.43 4.70
N PHE A 335 -9.02 8.63 4.71
CA PHE A 335 -9.15 9.59 5.83
C PHE A 335 -10.27 10.59 5.61
N SER A 336 -10.69 10.81 4.38
CA SER A 336 -11.77 11.73 4.02
C SER A 336 -13.13 11.02 4.06
N GLY A 337 -14.10 11.56 4.79
CA GLY A 337 -15.44 10.99 4.86
C GLY A 337 -16.14 10.89 3.50
N SER A 338 -15.84 11.80 2.56
CA SER A 338 -16.38 11.72 1.19
C SER A 338 -15.78 10.57 0.38
N HIS A 339 -14.48 10.25 0.59
CA HIS A 339 -13.85 9.10 -0.05
C HIS A 339 -14.40 7.79 0.52
N GLN A 340 -14.55 7.70 1.85
CA GLN A 340 -15.14 6.54 2.52
C GLN A 340 -16.56 6.26 2.03
N ASP A 341 -17.41 7.30 1.95
CA ASP A 341 -18.78 7.17 1.42
C ASP A 341 -18.78 6.68 -0.04
N ALA A 342 -17.85 7.17 -0.86
CA ALA A 342 -17.73 6.74 -2.25
C ALA A 342 -17.25 5.29 -2.38
N ILE A 343 -16.28 4.86 -1.57
CA ILE A 343 -15.79 3.47 -1.53
C ILE A 343 -16.92 2.54 -1.11
N ASN A 344 -17.60 2.82 0.01
CA ASN A 344 -18.71 2.01 0.50
C ASN A 344 -19.84 1.86 -0.55
N LYS A 345 -20.15 2.96 -1.26
CA LYS A 345 -21.15 2.92 -2.36
C LYS A 345 -20.65 2.11 -3.55
N GLY A 346 -19.36 2.21 -3.88
CA GLY A 346 -18.75 1.41 -4.95
C GLY A 346 -18.78 -0.08 -4.63
N GLU A 347 -18.35 -0.47 -3.42
CA GLU A 347 -18.42 -1.87 -2.98
C GLU A 347 -19.86 -2.41 -2.96
N GLN A 348 -20.82 -1.60 -2.48
CA GLN A 348 -22.23 -1.99 -2.50
C GLN A 348 -22.76 -2.13 -3.92
N TYR A 349 -22.38 -1.21 -4.82
CA TYR A 349 -22.74 -1.29 -6.23
C TYR A 349 -22.22 -2.58 -6.87
N MET A 350 -20.95 -2.93 -6.63
CA MET A 350 -20.35 -4.18 -7.14
C MET A 350 -21.07 -5.42 -6.58
N LYS A 351 -21.46 -5.43 -5.31
CA LYS A 351 -22.23 -6.52 -4.68
C LYS A 351 -23.63 -6.68 -5.30
N ASP A 352 -24.30 -5.57 -5.59
CA ASP A 352 -25.69 -5.57 -6.05
C ASP A 352 -25.83 -5.88 -7.56
N HIS A 353 -24.87 -5.47 -8.36
CA HIS A 353 -24.94 -5.55 -9.82
C HIS A 353 -23.99 -6.58 -10.42
N GLY A 354 -22.92 -6.94 -9.70
CA GLY A 354 -21.82 -7.70 -10.27
C GLY A 354 -21.08 -6.86 -11.32
N GLY A 355 -20.09 -7.43 -11.98
CA GLY A 355 -19.36 -6.80 -13.07
C GLY A 355 -18.13 -7.61 -13.42
N ASP A 356 -17.69 -7.50 -14.69
CA ASP A 356 -16.46 -8.16 -15.17
C ASP A 356 -15.20 -7.36 -14.79
N TYR A 357 -15.37 -6.13 -14.30
CA TYR A 357 -14.29 -5.21 -13.99
C TYR A 357 -14.45 -4.61 -12.59
N TRP A 358 -13.31 -4.29 -11.96
CA TRP A 358 -13.27 -3.59 -10.68
C TRP A 358 -13.60 -2.10 -10.87
N GLU A 359 -14.68 -1.62 -10.25
CA GLU A 359 -15.19 -0.25 -10.41
C GLU A 359 -15.47 0.42 -9.06
N VAL A 360 -14.56 0.27 -8.09
CA VAL A 360 -14.68 0.95 -6.79
C VAL A 360 -13.85 2.24 -6.80
N PRO A 361 -14.48 3.41 -6.54
CA PRO A 361 -13.77 4.69 -6.49
C PRO A 361 -12.63 4.68 -5.46
N TYR A 362 -11.50 5.30 -5.81
CA TYR A 362 -10.30 5.45 -4.97
C TYR A 362 -9.53 4.16 -4.65
N LEU A 363 -10.01 3.00 -5.03
CA LEU A 363 -9.28 1.74 -4.89
C LEU A 363 -8.86 1.23 -6.29
N PRO A 364 -7.58 1.38 -6.65
CA PRO A 364 -7.09 0.97 -7.97
C PRO A 364 -7.04 -0.56 -8.17
N ILE A 365 -7.13 -1.32 -7.09
CA ILE A 365 -7.15 -2.78 -7.05
C ILE A 365 -8.15 -3.22 -5.97
N ASP A 366 -8.72 -4.40 -6.12
CA ASP A 366 -9.48 -5.06 -5.06
C ASP A 366 -8.51 -5.48 -3.94
N PRO A 367 -8.64 -4.96 -2.71
CA PRO A 367 -7.79 -5.37 -1.60
C PRO A 367 -7.82 -6.88 -1.34
N SER A 368 -8.94 -7.55 -1.62
CA SER A 368 -9.09 -8.99 -1.40
C SER A 368 -8.19 -9.84 -2.31
N ASP A 369 -7.78 -9.34 -3.47
CA ASP A 369 -6.80 -10.01 -4.35
C ASP A 369 -5.41 -10.12 -3.71
N LEU A 370 -5.15 -9.30 -2.70
CA LEU A 370 -3.90 -9.26 -1.93
C LEU A 370 -4.04 -9.81 -0.52
N GLY A 371 -5.18 -10.48 -0.20
CA GLY A 371 -5.49 -10.96 1.14
C GLY A 371 -5.71 -9.85 2.16
N ARG A 372 -6.11 -8.66 1.68
CA ARG A 372 -6.37 -7.48 2.51
C ARG A 372 -7.83 -7.08 2.44
N GLU A 373 -8.22 -6.21 3.34
CA GLU A 373 -9.53 -5.59 3.35
C GLU A 373 -9.37 -4.06 3.31
N TYR A 374 -10.41 -3.38 2.82
CA TYR A 374 -10.48 -1.94 3.00
C TYR A 374 -10.72 -1.64 4.48
N GLU A 375 -9.78 -0.97 5.11
CA GLU A 375 -9.86 -0.54 6.50
C GLU A 375 -10.23 0.94 6.56
N PRO A 376 -11.44 1.29 6.97
CA PRO A 376 -11.78 2.66 7.26
C PRO A 376 -11.07 3.10 8.55
N ILE A 377 -9.80 3.51 8.47
CA ILE A 377 -9.14 4.17 9.61
C ILE A 377 -9.73 5.56 9.75
N ILE A 378 -10.69 5.69 10.66
CA ILE A 378 -11.30 6.96 10.98
C ILE A 378 -10.45 7.65 12.03
N ARG A 379 -9.45 8.39 11.57
CA ARG A 379 -8.79 9.39 12.38
C ARG A 379 -9.57 10.69 12.25
N ILE A 380 -10.06 11.19 13.35
CA ILE A 380 -10.80 12.43 13.39
C ILE A 380 -9.83 13.57 13.64
N ASN A 381 -9.72 14.47 12.66
CA ASN A 381 -8.95 15.71 12.77
C ASN A 381 -9.82 16.91 12.38
N SER A 382 -9.27 18.11 12.47
CA SER A 382 -9.96 19.36 12.16
C SER A 382 -10.49 19.46 10.71
N GLN A 383 -10.01 18.61 9.82
CA GLN A 383 -10.43 18.54 8.40
C GLN A 383 -11.41 17.39 8.13
N SER A 384 -11.67 16.53 9.12
CA SER A 384 -12.66 15.48 9.01
C SER A 384 -14.03 16.10 8.85
N GLY A 385 -14.68 15.86 7.72
CA GLY A 385 -15.96 16.48 7.38
C GLY A 385 -17.09 16.06 8.34
N LYS A 386 -18.26 16.67 8.16
CA LYS A 386 -19.48 16.46 9.00
C LYS A 386 -19.90 14.98 9.13
N GLY A 387 -19.51 14.14 8.19
CA GLY A 387 -19.79 12.70 8.18
C GLY A 387 -18.84 11.86 9.03
N GLY A 388 -17.57 12.27 9.19
CA GLY A 388 -16.55 11.45 9.87
C GLY A 388 -16.90 11.15 11.32
N ALA A 389 -17.27 12.18 12.11
CA ALA A 389 -17.66 11.98 13.50
C ALA A 389 -18.92 11.11 13.64
N ALA A 390 -19.93 11.30 12.77
CA ALA A 390 -21.15 10.50 12.80
C ALA A 390 -20.88 9.02 12.42
N PHE A 391 -19.96 8.78 11.51
CA PHE A 391 -19.56 7.42 11.13
C PHE A 391 -18.85 6.71 12.29
N VAL A 392 -17.92 7.38 12.99
CA VAL A 392 -17.29 6.82 14.21
C VAL A 392 -18.33 6.43 15.24
N MET A 393 -19.31 7.30 15.48
CA MET A 393 -20.38 7.02 16.43
C MET A 393 -21.22 5.80 16.04
N ALA A 394 -21.50 5.63 14.75
CA ALA A 394 -22.28 4.50 14.25
C ALA A 394 -21.47 3.19 14.32
N ASN A 395 -20.27 3.17 13.77
CA ASN A 395 -19.50 1.94 13.58
C ASN A 395 -18.83 1.44 14.86
N ASN A 396 -18.30 2.35 15.70
CA ASN A 396 -17.57 1.94 16.90
C ASN A 396 -18.48 1.78 18.11
N PHE A 397 -19.60 2.52 18.16
CA PHE A 397 -20.44 2.59 19.37
C PHE A 397 -21.92 2.30 19.13
N GLY A 398 -22.35 2.09 17.89
CA GLY A 398 -23.73 1.79 17.55
C GLY A 398 -24.71 2.98 17.66
N TYR A 399 -24.21 4.21 17.64
CA TYR A 399 -25.05 5.43 17.70
C TYR A 399 -25.33 5.98 16.30
N ASN A 400 -26.53 5.72 15.77
CA ASN A 400 -26.97 6.23 14.47
C ASN A 400 -27.51 7.66 14.59
N LEU A 401 -26.62 8.64 14.53
CA LEU A 401 -26.97 10.06 14.66
C LEU A 401 -27.89 10.53 13.52
N PRO A 402 -28.97 11.27 13.82
CA PRO A 402 -29.77 11.89 12.77
C PRO A 402 -28.96 12.80 11.87
N LYS A 403 -29.25 12.80 10.57
CA LYS A 403 -28.52 13.65 9.59
C LYS A 403 -28.51 15.14 9.96
N ALA A 404 -29.63 15.64 10.56
CA ALA A 404 -29.75 17.01 11.03
C ALA A 404 -28.78 17.35 12.18
N MET A 405 -28.31 16.34 12.95
CA MET A 405 -27.37 16.51 14.06
C MET A 405 -25.89 16.53 13.59
N HIS A 406 -25.57 15.91 12.44
CA HIS A 406 -24.21 15.82 11.93
C HIS A 406 -23.47 17.17 11.85
N PRO A 407 -24.09 18.28 11.37
CA PRO A 407 -23.39 19.56 11.30
C PRO A 407 -23.06 20.15 12.68
N GLU A 408 -23.91 19.93 13.68
CA GLU A 408 -23.67 20.45 15.02
C GLU A 408 -22.56 19.68 15.72
N PHE A 409 -22.64 18.35 15.71
CA PHE A 409 -21.63 17.51 16.33
C PHE A 409 -20.27 17.61 15.60
N GLY A 410 -20.27 17.70 14.27
CA GLY A 410 -19.05 17.90 13.49
C GLY A 410 -18.33 19.21 13.83
N ARG A 411 -19.05 20.29 14.16
CA ARG A 411 -18.43 21.53 14.66
C ARG A 411 -17.82 21.37 16.05
N ALA A 412 -18.49 20.65 16.96
CA ALA A 412 -17.97 20.40 18.30
C ALA A 412 -16.66 19.58 18.24
N VAL A 413 -16.63 18.53 17.39
CA VAL A 413 -15.44 17.70 17.15
C VAL A 413 -14.31 18.54 16.55
N LYS A 414 -14.60 19.34 15.52
CA LYS A 414 -13.61 20.22 14.91
C LYS A 414 -12.98 21.16 15.93
N HIS A 415 -13.82 21.83 16.73
CA HIS A 415 -13.34 22.76 17.76
C HIS A 415 -12.42 22.07 18.75
N TYR A 416 -12.79 20.87 19.22
CA TYR A 416 -11.98 20.09 20.14
C TYR A 416 -10.64 19.65 19.50
N CYS A 417 -10.63 19.22 18.23
CA CYS A 417 -9.41 18.93 17.51
C CYS A 417 -8.49 20.15 17.37
N ASP A 418 -9.07 21.32 17.08
CA ASP A 418 -8.32 22.58 16.97
C ASP A 418 -7.71 22.99 18.33
N GLU A 419 -8.43 22.77 19.45
CA GLU A 419 -7.93 23.04 20.80
C GLU A 419 -6.76 22.12 21.20
N VAL A 420 -6.88 20.81 20.94
CA VAL A 420 -5.83 19.84 21.32
C VAL A 420 -4.68 19.79 20.32
N GLY A 421 -4.84 20.36 19.12
CA GLY A 421 -3.81 20.45 18.09
C GLY A 421 -3.39 19.13 17.50
N ARG A 422 -4.19 18.07 17.62
CA ARG A 422 -3.92 16.72 17.12
C ARG A 422 -5.18 15.97 16.69
N GLU A 423 -4.97 14.84 16.07
CA GLU A 423 -6.04 13.86 15.84
C GLU A 423 -6.55 13.28 17.17
N ILE A 424 -7.83 12.94 17.19
CA ILE A 424 -8.50 12.34 18.36
C ILE A 424 -8.98 10.93 18.05
N SER A 425 -8.93 10.08 19.05
CA SER A 425 -9.37 8.68 18.97
C SER A 425 -10.89 8.56 18.95
N ALA A 426 -11.39 7.38 18.56
CA ALA A 426 -12.83 7.08 18.62
C ALA A 426 -13.39 7.25 20.04
N ASP A 427 -12.65 6.84 21.06
CA ASP A 427 -13.04 6.99 22.46
C ASP A 427 -13.14 8.46 22.89
N GLU A 428 -12.21 9.31 22.43
CA GLU A 428 -12.29 10.77 22.68
C GLU A 428 -13.50 11.40 21.98
N VAL A 429 -13.85 10.92 20.78
CA VAL A 429 -15.08 11.35 20.08
C VAL A 429 -16.32 10.96 20.89
N MET A 430 -16.36 9.75 21.43
CA MET A 430 -17.47 9.29 22.28
C MET A 430 -17.55 10.06 23.60
N GLU A 431 -16.42 10.36 24.23
CA GLU A 431 -16.38 11.17 25.44
C GLU A 431 -16.87 12.59 25.19
N LEU A 432 -16.45 13.21 24.08
CA LEU A 432 -16.95 14.49 23.63
C LEU A 432 -18.47 14.45 23.40
N PHE A 433 -18.97 13.38 22.73
CA PHE A 433 -20.39 13.21 22.50
C PHE A 433 -21.19 13.11 23.80
N ARG A 434 -20.69 12.35 24.78
CA ARG A 434 -21.31 12.26 26.12
C ARG A 434 -21.36 13.63 26.80
N ARG A 435 -20.23 14.34 26.81
CA ARG A 435 -20.11 15.66 27.41
C ARG A 435 -21.04 16.69 26.79
N GLU A 436 -21.28 16.63 25.49
CA GLU A 436 -22.07 17.59 24.76
C GLU A 436 -23.57 17.25 24.72
N TYR A 437 -23.94 15.95 24.74
CA TYR A 437 -25.30 15.55 24.41
C TYR A 437 -25.98 14.57 25.38
N ILE A 438 -25.28 13.84 26.26
CA ILE A 438 -25.89 12.80 27.09
C ILE A 438 -25.97 13.23 28.54
N ASP A 439 -24.92 13.37 29.25
CA ASP A 439 -24.90 13.59 30.69
C ASP A 439 -24.87 15.10 31.03
N ILE A 440 -25.87 15.83 30.50
CA ILE A 440 -25.96 17.27 30.69
C ILE A 440 -26.68 17.60 32.00
N HIS A 441 -25.91 17.92 32.99
CA HIS A 441 -26.45 18.52 34.22
C HIS A 441 -26.76 20.00 33.96
N GLY A 442 -27.90 20.43 34.41
CA GLY A 442 -28.39 21.79 34.28
C GLY A 442 -29.44 22.07 35.31
N PRO A 443 -30.14 23.24 35.25
CA PRO A 443 -31.04 23.64 36.30
C PRO A 443 -32.22 22.69 36.49
N TYR A 444 -32.55 21.84 35.51
CA TYR A 444 -33.68 20.93 35.60
C TYR A 444 -33.24 19.47 35.73
N SER A 445 -33.76 18.78 36.76
CA SER A 445 -33.54 17.34 36.97
C SER A 445 -34.85 16.64 37.28
N LEU A 446 -35.15 15.52 36.64
CA LEU A 446 -36.34 14.72 36.90
C LEU A 446 -36.08 13.76 38.07
N ILE A 447 -36.79 13.93 39.17
CA ILE A 447 -36.64 13.14 40.40
C ILE A 447 -37.50 11.89 40.36
N SER A 448 -38.73 12.02 39.85
CA SER A 448 -39.64 10.88 39.66
C SER A 448 -40.61 11.16 38.51
N HIS A 449 -41.07 10.09 37.88
CA HIS A 449 -42.08 10.19 36.82
C HIS A 449 -42.93 8.92 36.75
N LYS A 450 -44.17 9.10 36.29
CA LYS A 450 -45.09 8.01 35.93
C LYS A 450 -45.90 8.41 34.72
N PHE A 451 -46.22 7.42 33.88
CA PHE A 451 -47.17 7.55 32.79
C PHE A 451 -48.41 6.72 33.09
N TYR A 452 -49.57 7.28 32.78
CA TYR A 452 -50.86 6.62 32.80
C TYR A 452 -51.43 6.70 31.40
N GLU A 453 -51.76 5.55 30.80
CA GLU A 453 -52.43 5.46 29.52
C GLU A 453 -53.90 5.09 29.76
N GLU A 454 -54.82 5.94 29.31
CA GLU A 454 -56.24 5.63 29.28
C GLU A 454 -56.58 5.10 27.86
N ASN A 455 -56.59 3.80 27.68
CA ASN A 455 -56.90 3.16 26.41
C ASN A 455 -58.37 2.74 26.34
N GLU A 456 -59.20 3.53 25.64
CA GLU A 456 -60.45 3.01 25.09
C GLU A 456 -60.12 2.23 23.80
N VAL A 457 -60.67 1.02 23.69
CA VAL A 457 -60.35 0.04 22.59
C VAL A 457 -60.60 0.60 21.18
N ASN A 458 -61.35 1.70 21.04
CA ASN A 458 -61.68 2.38 19.78
C ASN A 458 -61.24 3.85 19.70
N ALA A 459 -60.38 4.33 20.63
CA ALA A 459 -59.89 5.69 20.59
C ALA A 459 -58.90 5.90 19.44
N THR A 460 -59.13 6.89 18.59
CA THR A 460 -58.23 7.28 17.51
C THR A 460 -56.93 7.94 17.97
N SER A 461 -56.83 8.29 19.26
CA SER A 461 -55.61 8.81 19.89
C SER A 461 -55.58 8.42 21.38
N PRO A 462 -54.56 7.71 21.85
CA PRO A 462 -54.41 7.41 23.27
C PRO A 462 -54.24 8.73 24.06
N LYS A 463 -54.83 8.80 25.23
CA LYS A 463 -54.59 9.90 26.16
C LYS A 463 -53.57 9.46 27.19
N VAL A 464 -52.41 10.08 27.14
CA VAL A 464 -51.31 9.81 28.06
C VAL A 464 -51.25 10.94 29.09
N THR A 465 -51.19 10.58 30.36
CA THR A 465 -50.97 11.52 31.46
C THR A 465 -49.58 11.28 32.05
N HIS A 466 -48.75 12.30 32.07
CA HIS A 466 -47.47 12.30 32.77
C HIS A 466 -47.65 12.95 34.15
N GLU A 467 -47.21 12.28 35.21
CA GLU A 467 -47.03 12.83 36.55
C GLU A 467 -45.59 12.66 37.00
N GLY A 468 -44.98 13.69 37.55
CA GLY A 468 -43.62 13.64 38.02
C GLY A 468 -43.23 14.73 38.99
N VAL A 469 -42.00 14.68 39.45
CA VAL A 469 -41.37 15.72 40.27
C VAL A 469 -40.15 16.21 39.54
N LEU A 470 -40.16 17.48 39.18
CA LEU A 470 -39.05 18.19 38.54
C LEU A 470 -38.35 19.05 39.61
N ARG A 471 -37.04 18.88 39.74
CA ARG A 471 -36.18 19.75 40.54
C ARG A 471 -35.64 20.86 39.67
N HIS A 472 -35.67 22.07 40.17
CA HIS A 472 -34.97 23.21 39.61
C HIS A 472 -33.94 23.71 40.63
N ASP A 473 -32.67 23.87 40.19
CA ASP A 473 -31.59 24.35 41.04
C ASP A 473 -31.91 25.79 41.51
N GLY A 474 -32.08 25.97 42.80
CA GLY A 474 -32.46 27.25 43.41
C GLY A 474 -33.91 27.36 43.81
N ASP A 475 -34.87 26.65 43.16
CA ASP A 475 -36.30 26.71 43.45
C ASP A 475 -36.87 25.44 44.12
N GLY A 476 -36.08 24.36 44.18
CA GLY A 476 -36.47 23.09 44.79
C GLY A 476 -37.35 22.19 43.90
N ASP A 477 -38.03 21.24 44.55
CA ASP A 477 -38.81 20.20 43.88
C ASP A 477 -40.24 20.68 43.62
N ARG A 478 -40.71 20.53 42.37
CA ARG A 478 -42.08 20.91 41.98
C ARG A 478 -42.77 19.70 41.33
N LYS A 479 -44.04 19.48 41.72
CA LYS A 479 -44.89 18.47 41.07
C LYS A 479 -45.27 18.99 39.68
N ILE A 480 -45.13 18.14 38.66
CA ILE A 480 -45.52 18.42 37.27
C ILE A 480 -46.56 17.38 36.83
N VAL A 481 -47.61 17.85 36.17
CA VAL A 481 -48.65 16.99 35.59
C VAL A 481 -49.04 17.53 34.24
N GLY A 482 -49.06 16.68 33.21
CA GLY A 482 -49.46 17.06 31.86
C GLY A 482 -50.17 15.94 31.14
N LYS A 483 -51.10 16.29 30.26
CA LYS A 483 -51.83 15.36 29.40
C LYS A 483 -51.46 15.63 27.94
N GLY A 484 -51.36 14.57 27.14
CA GLY A 484 -51.01 14.69 25.72
C GLY A 484 -51.44 13.47 24.92
N ASN A 485 -51.18 13.53 23.60
CA ASN A 485 -51.46 12.45 22.66
C ASN A 485 -50.45 11.31 22.71
N GLY A 486 -49.36 11.49 23.44
CA GLY A 486 -48.32 10.54 23.67
C GLY A 486 -47.38 10.97 24.81
N PRO A 487 -46.40 10.15 25.21
CA PRO A 487 -45.50 10.42 26.34
C PRO A 487 -44.71 11.72 26.19
N ILE A 488 -44.24 12.06 24.99
CA ILE A 488 -43.48 13.28 24.69
C ILE A 488 -44.37 14.52 24.87
N ASP A 489 -45.57 14.52 24.26
CA ASP A 489 -46.53 15.64 24.34
C ASP A 489 -47.02 15.84 25.78
N ALA A 490 -47.35 14.76 26.50
CA ALA A 490 -47.73 14.80 27.91
C ALA A 490 -46.62 15.40 28.79
N PHE A 491 -45.36 15.10 28.52
CA PHE A 491 -44.22 15.63 29.25
C PHE A 491 -43.97 17.12 28.96
N PHE A 492 -44.09 17.57 27.71
CA PHE A 492 -44.00 19.00 27.38
C PHE A 492 -45.10 19.80 28.05
N ASN A 493 -46.33 19.27 28.05
CA ASN A 493 -47.46 19.91 28.76
C ASN A 493 -47.25 19.91 30.28
N ALA A 494 -46.60 18.90 30.85
CA ALA A 494 -46.21 18.88 32.26
C ALA A 494 -45.15 19.95 32.58
N LEU A 495 -44.13 20.12 31.72
CA LEU A 495 -43.09 21.15 31.88
C LEU A 495 -43.67 22.57 31.82
N ALA A 496 -44.69 22.79 31.00
CA ALA A 496 -45.37 24.08 30.91
C ALA A 496 -46.04 24.49 32.22
N THR A 497 -46.49 23.54 33.07
CA THR A 497 -47.12 23.82 34.37
C THR A 497 -46.17 24.47 35.39
N VAL A 498 -44.87 24.37 35.18
CA VAL A 498 -43.83 24.97 36.03
C VAL A 498 -43.04 26.08 35.32
N GLY A 499 -43.58 26.58 34.21
CA GLY A 499 -43.03 27.74 33.50
C GLY A 499 -41.92 27.42 32.48
N VAL A 500 -41.63 26.14 32.21
CA VAL A 500 -40.71 25.75 31.16
C VAL A 500 -41.46 25.72 29.83
N THR A 501 -41.44 26.85 29.12
CA THR A 501 -42.22 27.09 27.90
C THR A 501 -41.38 27.67 26.77
N GLY A 502 -41.99 27.76 25.57
CA GLY A 502 -41.33 28.35 24.39
C GLY A 502 -40.39 27.43 23.61
N TYR A 503 -40.28 26.18 24.02
CA TYR A 503 -39.60 25.16 23.25
C TYR A 503 -40.56 24.52 22.26
N SER A 504 -40.16 24.39 21.01
CA SER A 504 -40.92 23.69 19.96
C SER A 504 -40.24 22.37 19.62
N PHE A 505 -41.04 21.31 19.64
CA PHE A 505 -40.57 19.99 19.17
C PHE A 505 -40.47 19.98 17.65
N VAL A 506 -39.32 19.58 17.13
CA VAL A 506 -39.05 19.53 15.67
C VAL A 506 -39.13 18.11 15.15
N ASP A 507 -38.35 17.22 15.76
CA ASP A 507 -38.25 15.85 15.31
C ASP A 507 -37.58 14.96 16.38
N TYR A 508 -37.75 13.65 16.28
CA TYR A 508 -37.00 12.68 17.07
C TYR A 508 -36.70 11.42 16.28
N SER A 509 -35.65 10.75 16.66
CA SER A 509 -35.37 9.39 16.22
C SER A 509 -34.83 8.55 17.36
N GLU A 510 -35.05 7.25 17.30
CA GLU A 510 -34.68 6.32 18.35
C GLU A 510 -34.29 4.96 17.77
N HIS A 511 -33.39 4.28 18.46
CA HIS A 511 -33.04 2.89 18.14
C HIS A 511 -32.40 2.20 19.35
N ALA A 512 -32.30 0.87 19.29
CA ALA A 512 -31.58 0.09 20.28
C ALA A 512 -30.06 0.17 20.05
N ILE A 513 -29.29 0.39 21.12
CA ILE A 513 -27.80 0.40 21.08
C ILE A 513 -27.17 -0.89 21.62
N SER A 514 -27.98 -1.88 21.95
CA SER A 514 -27.57 -3.22 22.37
C SER A 514 -28.61 -4.26 21.95
N ILE A 515 -28.23 -5.53 21.91
CA ILE A 515 -29.09 -6.63 21.49
C ILE A 515 -29.56 -7.41 22.72
N GLY A 516 -30.81 -7.86 22.71
CA GLY A 516 -31.42 -8.69 23.74
C GLY A 516 -32.59 -8.03 24.48
N SER A 517 -33.22 -8.77 25.39
CA SER A 517 -34.39 -8.29 26.17
C SER A 517 -34.05 -7.16 27.15
N ASP A 518 -32.78 -6.96 27.46
CA ASP A 518 -32.26 -5.88 28.32
C ASP A 518 -31.58 -4.78 27.50
N ALA A 519 -31.97 -4.63 26.22
CA ALA A 519 -31.39 -3.63 25.32
C ALA A 519 -31.70 -2.22 25.82
N LYS A 520 -30.70 -1.33 25.74
CA LYS A 520 -30.86 0.11 25.94
C LYS A 520 -31.29 0.76 24.66
N ALA A 521 -32.27 1.65 24.74
CA ALA A 521 -32.67 2.54 23.67
C ALA A 521 -31.96 3.89 23.83
N VAL A 522 -31.55 4.47 22.70
CA VAL A 522 -31.12 5.85 22.58
C VAL A 522 -32.20 6.64 21.85
N SER A 523 -32.53 7.83 22.37
CA SER A 523 -33.45 8.77 21.73
C SER A 523 -32.74 10.10 21.49
N TYR A 524 -32.79 10.57 20.24
CA TYR A 524 -32.26 11.87 19.79
C TYR A 524 -33.44 12.83 19.65
N ILE A 525 -33.45 13.87 20.43
CA ILE A 525 -34.53 14.85 20.46
C ILE A 525 -34.06 16.14 19.81
N HIS A 526 -34.81 16.63 18.83
CA HIS A 526 -34.55 17.88 18.13
C HIS A 526 -35.57 18.93 18.54
N LEU A 527 -35.12 20.01 19.15
CA LEU A 527 -35.95 21.12 19.64
C LEU A 527 -35.53 22.45 19.01
N THR A 528 -36.46 23.38 18.94
CA THR A 528 -36.17 24.80 18.76
C THR A 528 -36.33 25.51 20.12
N SER A 529 -35.32 26.25 20.57
CA SER A 529 -35.36 27.01 21.81
C SER A 529 -36.26 28.27 21.70
N PRO A 530 -36.63 28.91 22.81
CA PRO A 530 -37.36 30.20 22.80
C PRO A 530 -36.64 31.30 22.00
N ALA A 531 -35.32 31.22 21.85
CA ALA A 531 -34.51 32.14 21.06
C ALA A 531 -34.40 31.74 19.57
N GLY A 532 -35.13 30.73 19.11
CA GLY A 532 -35.09 30.24 17.71
C GLY A 532 -33.89 29.36 17.34
N LYS A 533 -33.05 28.98 18.31
CA LYS A 533 -31.88 28.13 18.06
C LYS A 533 -32.27 26.65 18.02
N GLN A 534 -31.82 25.95 17.01
CA GLN A 534 -31.94 24.49 16.90
C GLN A 534 -31.02 23.80 17.93
N LEU A 535 -31.52 22.78 18.60
CA LEU A 535 -30.85 22.07 19.69
C LEU A 535 -31.10 20.57 19.59
N PHE A 536 -30.06 19.79 19.90
CA PHE A 536 -30.21 18.36 20.11
C PHE A 536 -29.94 17.98 21.56
N GLY A 537 -30.69 17.00 22.05
CA GLY A 537 -30.45 16.32 23.31
C GLY A 537 -30.60 14.82 23.15
N VAL A 538 -29.78 14.05 23.86
CA VAL A 538 -29.77 12.60 23.77
C VAL A 538 -30.08 11.99 25.11
N GLY A 539 -31.00 11.03 25.11
CA GLY A 539 -31.35 10.26 26.30
C GLY A 539 -31.16 8.77 26.07
N ILE A 540 -30.68 8.06 27.09
CA ILE A 540 -30.44 6.63 27.05
C ILE A 540 -31.17 5.97 28.22
N SER A 541 -31.96 4.92 27.96
CA SER A 541 -32.62 4.13 28.97
C SER A 541 -33.03 2.75 28.44
N HIS A 542 -33.29 1.79 29.33
CA HIS A 542 -34.01 0.55 29.00
C HIS A 542 -35.48 0.79 28.65
N ASN A 543 -36.03 1.91 29.04
CA ASN A 543 -37.39 2.32 28.69
C ASN A 543 -37.32 3.47 27.65
N ILE A 544 -37.90 3.24 26.47
CA ILE A 544 -37.87 4.16 25.35
C ILE A 544 -38.51 5.52 25.64
N ASN A 545 -39.65 5.53 26.37
CA ASN A 545 -40.32 6.77 26.79
C ASN A 545 -39.43 7.58 27.73
N TYR A 546 -38.70 6.90 28.61
CA TYR A 546 -37.80 7.57 29.55
C TYR A 546 -36.55 8.07 28.86
N ALA A 547 -36.05 7.35 27.85
CA ALA A 547 -34.97 7.84 26.99
C ALA A 547 -35.35 9.16 26.31
N SER A 548 -36.58 9.25 25.77
CA SER A 548 -37.07 10.48 25.12
C SER A 548 -37.19 11.65 26.09
N ILE A 549 -37.71 11.43 27.30
CA ILE A 549 -37.78 12.45 28.34
C ILE A 549 -36.42 12.97 28.76
N ARG A 550 -35.44 12.06 28.94
CA ARG A 550 -34.06 12.44 29.25
C ARG A 550 -33.46 13.28 28.13
N GLY A 551 -33.72 12.93 26.85
CA GLY A 551 -33.30 13.71 25.69
C GLY A 551 -33.90 15.12 25.68
N ILE A 552 -35.18 15.28 26.02
CA ILE A 552 -35.84 16.59 26.14
C ILE A 552 -35.17 17.44 27.21
N LEU A 553 -35.00 16.92 28.42
CA LEU A 553 -34.35 17.64 29.52
C LEU A 553 -32.90 17.99 29.20
N CYS A 554 -32.17 17.07 28.53
CA CYS A 554 -30.82 17.32 28.05
C CYS A 554 -30.79 18.52 27.08
N ALA A 555 -31.66 18.56 26.07
CA ALA A 555 -31.72 19.66 25.11
C ALA A 555 -32.08 21.01 25.81
N ILE A 556 -33.04 21.00 26.73
CA ILE A 556 -33.43 22.19 27.52
C ILE A 556 -32.24 22.68 28.36
N ASN A 557 -31.61 21.80 29.13
CA ASN A 557 -30.46 22.15 29.97
C ASN A 557 -29.29 22.69 29.15
N ARG A 558 -29.03 22.11 27.95
CA ARG A 558 -28.03 22.63 27.01
C ARG A 558 -28.33 24.06 26.57
N SER A 559 -29.60 24.40 26.35
CA SER A 559 -29.97 25.74 25.93
C SER A 559 -29.73 26.80 27.02
N LEU A 560 -29.65 26.39 28.27
CA LEU A 560 -29.46 27.23 29.45
C LEU A 560 -28.01 27.29 29.94
N ARG A 561 -27.11 26.53 29.33
CA ARG A 561 -25.66 26.68 29.57
C ARG A 561 -25.19 28.06 29.09
N LYS A 562 -24.49 28.78 29.98
CA LYS A 562 -23.89 30.08 29.68
C LYS A 562 -22.64 29.94 28.86
#